data_91b727631b2e89538c7300ac63c38341
#
_entry.id   91b727631b2e89538c7300ac63c38341
#
_cell.length_a   1.000
_cell.length_b   1.000
_cell.length_c   1.000
_cell.angle_alpha   90.00
_cell.angle_beta   90.00
_cell.angle_gamma   90.00
#
_symmetry.space_group_name_H-M   'P 1'
#
loop_
_entity.id
_entity.type
_entity.pdbx_description
1 polymer ?
#
loop_
_entity_poly.entity_id
_entity_poly.type
_entity_poly.pdbx_seq_one_letter_code
_entity_poly.pdbx_strand_id
1 'polypeptide(L)'
;MSIARFERVSSLQYEKDMKLPGAMAVEEIPLPSRATQGSAGYDFVCPADVTMEPGQQALVPTGIRVQMDMGWVLINCPRSSLGRKHGIRLANTIGVIDSDYYFADNEGHILVMLVNGGDHTVTIARGERFCQGIFLPHGLAEEETVTAQRSGGFGSTGK
;
A
#
# COMPACT_ATOMS: atom_id res chain seq x y z
N MET A 1 -16.58 -16.21 -5.01
CA MET A 1 -16.03 -15.67 -6.26
C MET A 1 -14.89 -14.75 -5.88
N SER A 2 -13.71 -14.86 -6.50
CA SER A 2 -12.57 -13.98 -6.21
C SER A 2 -12.79 -12.65 -6.93
N ILE A 3 -12.65 -11.54 -6.23
CA ILE A 3 -12.84 -10.18 -6.76
C ILE A 3 -11.52 -9.47 -7.09
N ALA A 4 -10.39 -10.02 -6.66
CA ALA A 4 -9.09 -9.38 -6.81
C ALA A 4 -7.94 -10.40 -6.83
N ARG A 5 -6.80 -9.95 -7.37
CA ARG A 5 -5.53 -10.68 -7.38
C ARG A 5 -4.38 -9.73 -7.07
N PHE A 6 -3.55 -10.09 -6.09
CA PHE A 6 -2.28 -9.41 -5.86
C PHE A 6 -1.20 -9.98 -6.78
N GLU A 7 -0.34 -9.10 -7.25
CA GLU A 7 0.82 -9.41 -8.08
C GLU A 7 2.01 -8.59 -7.61
N ARG A 8 3.21 -9.01 -7.99
CA ARG A 8 4.39 -8.16 -7.88
C ARG A 8 4.48 -7.24 -9.08
N VAL A 9 5.01 -6.03 -8.89
CA VAL A 9 5.42 -5.19 -10.02
C VAL A 9 6.67 -5.79 -10.69
N SER A 10 7.04 -5.30 -11.87
CA SER A 10 8.29 -5.71 -12.51
C SER A 10 9.51 -5.31 -11.67
N SER A 11 10.61 -6.05 -11.80
CA SER A 11 11.88 -5.71 -11.13
C SER A 11 12.34 -4.30 -11.51
N LEU A 12 12.14 -3.90 -12.77
CA LEU A 12 12.48 -2.57 -13.26
C LEU A 12 11.70 -1.46 -12.53
N GLN A 13 10.37 -1.64 -12.39
CA GLN A 13 9.54 -0.66 -11.66
C GLN A 13 9.90 -0.64 -10.18
N TYR A 14 10.13 -1.80 -9.59
CA TYR A 14 10.51 -1.90 -8.18
C TYR A 14 11.82 -1.17 -7.90
N GLU A 15 12.88 -1.41 -8.69
CA GLU A 15 14.18 -0.74 -8.57
C GLU A 15 14.08 0.78 -8.75
N LYS A 16 13.21 1.23 -9.67
CA LYS A 16 12.94 2.65 -9.87
C LYS A 16 12.38 3.33 -8.62
N ASP A 17 11.48 2.66 -7.89
CA ASP A 17 10.78 3.23 -6.74
C ASP A 17 11.52 2.96 -5.41
N MET A 18 12.20 1.81 -5.29
CA MET A 18 12.87 1.39 -4.07
C MET A 18 14.17 2.18 -3.86
N LYS A 19 14.19 2.96 -2.78
CA LYS A 19 15.36 3.74 -2.36
C LYS A 19 15.86 3.35 -0.96
N LEU A 20 15.20 2.38 -0.33
CA LEU A 20 15.60 1.88 0.99
C LEU A 20 16.74 0.87 0.84
N PRO A 21 17.82 1.00 1.63
CA PRO A 21 18.95 0.08 1.56
C PRO A 21 18.58 -1.32 2.08
N GLY A 22 19.22 -2.35 1.55
CA GLY A 22 19.04 -3.72 2.01
C GLY A 22 17.64 -4.31 1.73
N ALA A 23 16.90 -3.75 0.76
CA ALA A 23 15.60 -4.26 0.39
C ALA A 23 15.66 -5.69 -0.17
N MET A 24 14.57 -6.46 0.03
CA MET A 24 14.36 -7.74 -0.62
C MET A 24 14.35 -7.56 -2.14
N ALA A 25 14.77 -8.58 -2.89
CA ALA A 25 14.41 -8.67 -4.31
C ALA A 25 12.88 -8.77 -4.44
N VAL A 26 12.31 -8.18 -5.50
CA VAL A 26 10.84 -8.16 -5.65
C VAL A 26 10.25 -9.58 -5.70
N GLU A 27 10.97 -10.53 -6.25
CA GLU A 27 10.60 -11.95 -6.33
C GLU A 27 10.48 -12.63 -4.96
N GLU A 28 11.21 -12.11 -3.97
CA GLU A 28 11.21 -12.64 -2.59
C GLU A 28 10.08 -12.06 -1.74
N ILE A 29 9.46 -10.95 -2.15
CA ILE A 29 8.40 -10.29 -1.38
C ILE A 29 7.16 -11.20 -1.35
N PRO A 30 6.68 -11.62 -0.17
CA PRO A 30 5.45 -12.40 -0.08
C PRO A 30 4.24 -11.59 -0.58
N LEU A 31 3.35 -12.23 -1.33
CA LEU A 31 2.07 -11.60 -1.67
C LEU A 31 1.23 -11.39 -0.41
N PRO A 32 0.46 -10.29 -0.33
CA PRO A 32 -0.40 -10.00 0.81
C PRO A 32 -1.35 -11.15 1.12
N SER A 33 -1.48 -11.50 2.38
CA SER A 33 -2.32 -12.62 2.83
C SER A 33 -3.06 -12.30 4.11
N ARG A 34 -4.19 -12.97 4.32
CA ARG A 34 -4.98 -12.84 5.55
C ARG A 34 -4.39 -13.73 6.65
N ALA A 35 -4.39 -13.26 7.88
CA ALA A 35 -3.87 -14.01 9.02
C ALA A 35 -4.79 -15.18 9.41
N THR A 36 -6.11 -15.05 9.26
CA THR A 36 -7.12 -16.07 9.62
C THR A 36 -8.25 -16.09 8.59
N GLN A 37 -9.10 -17.11 8.63
CA GLN A 37 -10.27 -17.21 7.75
C GLN A 37 -11.26 -16.04 7.92
N GLY A 38 -11.40 -15.51 9.14
CA GLY A 38 -12.28 -14.38 9.45
C GLY A 38 -11.63 -13.00 9.31
N SER A 39 -10.32 -12.91 9.02
CA SER A 39 -9.65 -11.62 8.81
C SER A 39 -10.12 -10.98 7.51
N ALA A 40 -10.46 -9.69 7.53
CA ALA A 40 -10.71 -8.89 6.33
C ALA A 40 -9.41 -8.34 5.73
N GLY A 41 -8.42 -8.03 6.58
CA GLY A 41 -7.17 -7.40 6.19
C GLY A 41 -6.16 -8.37 5.56
N TYR A 42 -5.59 -7.97 4.44
CA TYR A 42 -4.44 -8.62 3.80
C TYR A 42 -3.17 -7.92 4.27
N ASP A 43 -2.33 -8.61 5.03
CA ASP A 43 -1.09 -8.07 5.58
C ASP A 43 -0.01 -7.93 4.49
N PHE A 44 0.61 -6.75 4.42
CA PHE A 44 1.79 -6.46 3.60
C PHE A 44 3.05 -6.51 4.48
N VAL A 45 4.12 -7.07 3.96
CA VAL A 45 5.42 -7.08 4.64
C VAL A 45 6.27 -5.88 4.22
N CYS A 46 7.08 -5.38 5.14
CA CYS A 46 8.04 -4.33 4.86
C CYS A 46 9.23 -4.93 4.10
N PRO A 47 9.56 -4.46 2.88
CA PRO A 47 10.62 -5.09 2.09
C PRO A 47 12.04 -4.72 2.54
N ALA A 48 12.20 -3.73 3.40
CA ALA A 48 13.49 -3.27 3.95
C ALA A 48 13.32 -2.83 5.40
N ASP A 49 14.43 -2.68 6.13
CA ASP A 49 14.39 -2.01 7.43
C ASP A 49 14.04 -0.53 7.25
N VAL A 50 13.08 -0.05 8.02
CA VAL A 50 12.63 1.35 8.01
C VAL A 50 12.71 1.93 9.41
N THR A 51 13.66 2.83 9.62
CA THR A 51 13.83 3.54 10.90
C THR A 51 13.32 4.96 10.77
N MET A 52 12.49 5.39 11.70
CA MET A 52 11.90 6.74 11.74
C MET A 52 12.04 7.35 13.12
N GLU A 53 12.65 8.53 13.18
CA GLU A 53 12.64 9.41 14.35
C GLU A 53 11.23 9.98 14.58
N PRO A 54 10.90 10.49 15.80
CA PRO A 54 9.66 11.20 16.06
C PRO A 54 9.38 12.31 15.02
N GLY A 55 8.17 12.30 14.43
CA GLY A 55 7.76 13.22 13.38
C GLY A 55 8.27 12.91 11.97
N GLN A 56 9.19 11.97 11.81
CA GLN A 56 9.76 11.62 10.51
C GLN A 56 8.77 10.82 9.67
N GLN A 57 8.87 10.99 8.34
CA GLN A 57 8.12 10.22 7.35
C GLN A 57 9.05 9.29 6.56
N ALA A 58 8.50 8.17 6.12
CA ALA A 58 9.19 7.23 5.23
C ALA A 58 8.24 6.70 4.17
N LEU A 59 8.67 6.74 2.90
CA LEU A 59 7.96 6.10 1.80
C LEU A 59 8.44 4.66 1.69
N VAL A 60 7.50 3.72 1.75
CA VAL A 60 7.75 2.29 1.62
C VAL A 60 7.13 1.77 0.32
N PRO A 61 7.94 1.52 -0.72
CA PRO A 61 7.51 0.82 -1.92
C PRO A 61 7.28 -0.66 -1.58
N THR A 62 6.04 -1.14 -1.75
CA THR A 62 5.68 -2.48 -1.28
C THR A 62 6.13 -3.61 -2.21
N GLY A 63 6.46 -3.31 -3.47
CA GLY A 63 6.70 -4.30 -4.52
C GLY A 63 5.41 -4.95 -5.05
N ILE A 64 4.25 -4.53 -4.56
CA ILE A 64 2.95 -5.16 -4.82
C ILE A 64 2.05 -4.21 -5.61
N ARG A 65 1.27 -4.78 -6.51
CA ARG A 65 0.12 -4.18 -7.17
C ARG A 65 -1.10 -5.08 -7.03
N VAL A 66 -2.28 -4.56 -7.32
CA VAL A 66 -3.52 -5.32 -7.20
C VAL A 66 -4.42 -5.07 -8.40
N GLN A 67 -4.81 -6.15 -9.08
CA GLN A 67 -5.91 -6.13 -10.03
C GLN A 67 -7.20 -6.46 -9.27
N MET A 68 -8.25 -5.65 -9.47
CA MET A 68 -9.54 -5.91 -8.84
C MET A 68 -10.69 -5.55 -9.79
N ASP A 69 -11.85 -6.12 -9.53
CA ASP A 69 -13.08 -5.85 -10.29
C ASP A 69 -13.52 -4.40 -10.07
N MET A 70 -14.14 -3.80 -11.10
CA MET A 70 -14.79 -2.50 -10.97
C MET A 70 -15.86 -2.55 -9.87
N GLY A 71 -16.05 -1.43 -9.15
CA GLY A 71 -16.93 -1.35 -7.99
C GLY A 71 -16.30 -1.81 -6.68
N TRP A 72 -14.99 -2.12 -6.70
CA TRP A 72 -14.21 -2.41 -5.51
C TRP A 72 -13.05 -1.44 -5.35
N VAL A 73 -12.71 -1.17 -4.11
CA VAL A 73 -11.56 -0.36 -3.71
C VAL A 73 -10.74 -1.13 -2.66
N LEU A 74 -9.42 -1.04 -2.74
CA LEU A 74 -8.55 -1.53 -1.66
C LEU A 74 -8.19 -0.35 -0.75
N ILE A 75 -8.59 -0.43 0.51
CA ILE A 75 -8.24 0.55 1.54
C ILE A 75 -7.05 0.04 2.33
N ASN A 76 -5.92 0.75 2.27
CA ASN A 76 -4.74 0.46 3.09
C ASN A 76 -4.78 1.22 4.41
N CYS A 77 -4.53 0.49 5.49
CA CYS A 77 -4.48 0.98 6.86
C CYS A 77 -3.17 0.53 7.54
N PRO A 78 -2.65 1.26 8.54
CA PRO A 78 -1.58 0.75 9.37
C PRO A 78 -2.07 -0.47 10.17
N ARG A 79 -1.15 -1.34 10.56
CA ARG A 79 -1.52 -2.40 11.52
C ARG A 79 -1.76 -1.79 12.90
N SER A 80 -2.78 -2.30 13.58
CA SER A 80 -3.20 -1.80 14.90
C SER A 80 -2.06 -1.82 15.93
N SER A 81 -1.17 -2.82 15.87
CA SER A 81 -0.01 -2.93 16.78
C SER A 81 0.98 -1.77 16.61
N LEU A 82 1.27 -1.35 15.38
CA LEU A 82 2.17 -0.24 15.08
C LEU A 82 1.56 1.10 15.52
N GLY A 83 0.27 1.31 15.22
CA GLY A 83 -0.44 2.51 15.66
C GLY A 83 -0.50 2.63 17.18
N ARG A 84 -0.94 1.56 17.86
CA ARG A 84 -1.16 1.56 19.31
C ARG A 84 0.14 1.65 20.13
N LYS A 85 1.18 0.90 19.71
CA LYS A 85 2.42 0.79 20.50
C LYS A 85 3.42 1.91 20.17
N HIS A 86 3.44 2.38 18.94
CA HIS A 86 4.50 3.23 18.43
C HIS A 86 4.01 4.53 17.78
N GLY A 87 2.69 4.74 17.70
CA GLY A 87 2.14 5.94 17.06
C GLY A 87 2.37 5.98 15.53
N ILE A 88 2.76 4.87 14.90
CA ILE A 88 2.96 4.81 13.45
C ILE A 88 1.60 4.83 12.75
N ARG A 89 1.46 5.71 11.78
CA ARG A 89 0.26 5.86 10.96
C ARG A 89 0.63 6.10 9.49
N LEU A 90 -0.34 5.99 8.59
CA LEU A 90 -0.17 6.48 7.23
C LEU A 90 -0.26 8.01 7.24
N ALA A 91 0.60 8.67 6.46
CA ALA A 91 0.63 10.14 6.38
C ALA A 91 -0.69 10.72 5.86
N ASN A 92 -1.35 10.01 4.95
CA ASN A 92 -2.68 10.35 4.39
C ASN A 92 -3.86 9.70 5.16
N THR A 93 -3.64 9.24 6.39
CA THR A 93 -4.63 8.55 7.23
C THR A 93 -4.99 7.15 6.72
N ILE A 94 -5.45 7.03 5.49
CA ILE A 94 -5.71 5.77 4.77
C ILE A 94 -5.18 5.88 3.34
N GLY A 95 -4.79 4.77 2.76
CA GLY A 95 -4.48 4.67 1.33
C GLY A 95 -5.72 4.20 0.57
N VAL A 96 -6.10 4.91 -0.47
CA VAL A 96 -7.19 4.53 -1.37
C VAL A 96 -6.58 4.05 -2.68
N ILE A 97 -6.76 2.78 -3.00
CA ILE A 97 -6.26 2.16 -4.23
C ILE A 97 -7.47 1.78 -5.08
N ASP A 98 -7.68 2.54 -6.14
CA ASP A 98 -8.77 2.35 -7.09
C ASP A 98 -8.50 1.17 -8.03
N SER A 99 -9.55 0.60 -8.63
CA SER A 99 -9.42 -0.54 -9.54
C SER A 99 -8.60 -0.23 -10.81
N ASP A 100 -8.66 1.01 -11.29
CA ASP A 100 -7.92 1.48 -12.46
C ASP A 100 -6.44 1.82 -12.15
N TYR A 101 -6.06 1.93 -10.87
CA TYR A 101 -4.68 2.18 -10.48
C TYR A 101 -3.70 1.09 -10.96
N TYR A 102 -4.20 -0.13 -11.17
CA TYR A 102 -3.42 -1.23 -11.74
C TYR A 102 -2.76 -0.89 -13.08
N PHE A 103 -3.39 0.00 -13.88
CA PHE A 103 -2.93 0.41 -15.21
C PHE A 103 -2.15 1.74 -15.21
N ALA A 104 -1.84 2.29 -14.03
CA ALA A 104 -1.05 3.52 -13.93
C ALA A 104 0.38 3.34 -14.46
N ASP A 105 1.05 4.45 -14.80
CA ASP A 105 2.40 4.47 -15.37
C ASP A 105 3.47 3.80 -14.49
N ASN A 106 3.21 3.70 -13.18
CA ASN A 106 4.05 2.97 -12.22
C ASN A 106 3.62 1.50 -12.05
N GLU A 107 2.93 0.92 -13.02
CA GLU A 107 2.37 -0.44 -12.98
C GLU A 107 1.36 -0.67 -11.84
N GLY A 108 0.78 0.38 -11.26
CA GLY A 108 -0.08 0.27 -10.08
C GLY A 108 0.67 -0.10 -8.80
N HIS A 109 1.98 0.23 -8.72
CA HIS A 109 2.81 -0.06 -7.57
C HIS A 109 2.29 0.65 -6.32
N ILE A 110 1.88 -0.12 -5.33
CA ILE A 110 1.37 0.38 -4.05
C ILE A 110 2.52 0.94 -3.23
N LEU A 111 2.49 2.24 -2.99
CA LEU A 111 3.46 2.96 -2.17
C LEU A 111 2.78 3.40 -0.87
N VAL A 112 3.41 3.15 0.27
CA VAL A 112 2.87 3.48 1.59
C VAL A 112 3.74 4.53 2.26
N MET A 113 3.18 5.73 2.48
CA MET A 113 3.84 6.79 3.23
C MET A 113 3.49 6.65 4.71
N LEU A 114 4.48 6.29 5.51
CA LEU A 114 4.38 6.21 6.97
C LEU A 114 4.82 7.51 7.63
N VAL A 115 4.30 7.77 8.82
CA VAL A 115 4.80 8.80 9.72
C VAL A 115 4.88 8.26 11.15
N ASN A 116 5.99 8.54 11.81
CA ASN A 116 6.14 8.29 13.23
C ASN A 116 5.52 9.46 14.03
N GLY A 117 4.30 9.26 14.52
CA GLY A 117 3.61 10.21 15.38
C GLY A 117 3.85 9.99 16.88
N GLY A 118 4.74 9.05 17.24
CA GLY A 118 5.15 8.77 18.61
C GLY A 118 6.28 9.67 19.09
N ASP A 119 6.82 9.36 20.26
CA ASP A 119 7.84 10.14 20.98
C ASP A 119 9.22 9.45 21.01
N HIS A 120 9.37 8.32 20.36
CA HIS A 120 10.63 7.56 20.29
C HIS A 120 10.91 7.06 18.87
N THR A 121 12.17 6.76 18.60
CA THR A 121 12.60 6.15 17.34
C THR A 121 12.00 4.76 17.18
N VAL A 122 11.43 4.48 16.01
CA VAL A 122 10.82 3.20 15.67
C VAL A 122 11.50 2.59 14.46
N THR A 123 11.86 1.33 14.53
CA THR A 123 12.32 0.54 13.38
C THR A 123 11.29 -0.55 13.06
N ILE A 124 10.82 -0.55 11.84
CA ILE A 124 10.04 -1.65 11.25
C ILE A 124 11.05 -2.54 10.52
N ALA A 125 11.18 -3.79 10.96
CA ALA A 125 12.17 -4.69 10.39
C ALA A 125 11.75 -5.21 8.99
N ARG A 126 12.72 -5.47 8.15
CA ARG A 126 12.52 -6.21 6.89
C ARG A 126 11.78 -7.52 7.16
N GLY A 127 10.71 -7.78 6.39
CA GLY A 127 9.85 -8.95 6.57
C GLY A 127 8.76 -8.78 7.62
N GLU A 128 8.76 -7.70 8.40
CA GLU A 128 7.70 -7.41 9.35
C GLU A 128 6.43 -6.95 8.62
N ARG A 129 5.26 -7.40 9.09
CA ARG A 129 3.97 -6.94 8.59
C ARG A 129 3.71 -5.52 9.11
N PHE A 130 3.53 -4.54 8.22
CA PHE A 130 3.47 -3.13 8.60
C PHE A 130 2.16 -2.41 8.24
N CYS A 131 1.50 -2.81 7.18
CA CYS A 131 0.18 -2.31 6.81
C CYS A 131 -0.73 -3.47 6.36
N GLN A 132 -2.00 -3.18 6.21
CA GLN A 132 -3.00 -4.13 5.75
C GLN A 132 -3.96 -3.48 4.76
N GLY A 133 -4.39 -4.24 3.76
CA GLY A 133 -5.39 -3.83 2.78
C GLY A 133 -6.72 -4.52 3.02
N ILE A 134 -7.82 -3.78 2.93
CA ILE A 134 -9.18 -4.30 3.07
C ILE A 134 -9.96 -3.95 1.80
N PHE A 135 -10.55 -4.94 1.14
CA PHE A 135 -11.43 -4.69 0.00
C PHE A 135 -12.81 -4.27 0.47
N LEU A 136 -13.30 -3.17 -0.10
CA LEU A 136 -14.65 -2.66 0.14
C LEU A 136 -15.36 -2.44 -1.20
N PRO A 137 -16.66 -2.76 -1.31
CA PRO A 137 -17.46 -2.31 -2.45
C PRO A 137 -17.72 -0.82 -2.34
N HIS A 138 -17.82 -0.12 -3.48
CA HIS A 138 -18.23 1.28 -3.51
C HIS A 138 -19.34 1.52 -4.54
N GLY A 139 -20.17 2.51 -4.29
CA GLY A 139 -21.19 2.98 -5.22
C GLY A 139 -20.71 4.18 -6.04
N LEU A 140 -21.47 4.51 -7.06
CA LEU A 140 -21.31 5.71 -7.88
C LEU A 140 -22.45 6.68 -7.56
N ALA A 141 -22.19 7.99 -7.69
CA ALA A 141 -23.23 9.02 -7.58
C ALA A 141 -24.09 9.06 -8.86
N GLU A 142 -25.30 9.56 -8.74
CA GLU A 142 -26.15 9.86 -9.91
C GLU A 142 -25.51 10.96 -10.77
N GLU A 143 -25.81 10.93 -12.07
CA GLU A 143 -25.35 11.95 -13.04
C GLU A 143 -23.82 12.01 -13.22
N GLU A 144 -23.09 10.94 -12.93
CA GLU A 144 -21.66 10.89 -13.15
C GLU A 144 -21.34 10.84 -14.65
N THR A 145 -20.48 11.78 -15.12
CA THR A 145 -20.09 11.90 -16.53
C THR A 145 -18.60 11.66 -16.74
N VAL A 146 -17.91 10.99 -15.81
CA VAL A 146 -16.46 10.78 -15.88
C VAL A 146 -16.12 9.78 -16.99
N THR A 147 -15.39 10.27 -18.00
CA THR A 147 -14.88 9.46 -19.12
C THR A 147 -13.35 9.37 -19.13
N ALA A 148 -12.68 10.06 -18.20
CA ALA A 148 -11.23 10.10 -18.14
C ALA A 148 -10.67 8.73 -17.71
N GLN A 149 -9.60 8.32 -18.37
CA GLN A 149 -8.81 7.16 -17.96
C GLN A 149 -7.61 7.62 -17.11
N ARG A 150 -7.26 6.85 -16.09
CA ARG A 150 -6.09 7.13 -15.25
C ARG A 150 -4.81 6.95 -16.08
N SER A 151 -3.92 7.93 -16.03
CA SER A 151 -2.55 7.82 -16.53
C SER A 151 -1.51 7.93 -15.40
N GLY A 152 -1.81 8.72 -14.38
CA GLY A 152 -0.86 9.00 -13.31
C GLY A 152 -0.85 8.03 -12.14
N GLY A 153 0.32 7.91 -11.50
CA GLY A 153 0.55 7.13 -10.29
C GLY A 153 0.19 7.86 -9.00
N PHE A 154 0.93 7.54 -7.92
CA PHE A 154 0.73 8.05 -6.57
C PHE A 154 0.67 9.60 -6.52
N GLY A 155 -0.49 10.16 -6.11
CA GLY A 155 -0.69 11.60 -5.93
C GLY A 155 -0.91 12.43 -7.19
N SER A 156 -1.13 11.84 -8.37
CA SER A 156 -1.21 12.57 -9.66
C SER A 156 -2.64 12.84 -10.16
N THR A 157 -3.67 12.38 -9.46
CA THR A 157 -5.07 12.69 -9.78
C THR A 157 -5.47 14.03 -9.18
N GLY A 158 -5.16 15.13 -9.86
CA GLY A 158 -5.67 16.44 -9.49
C GLY A 158 -4.62 17.56 -9.55
N LYS A 159 -4.57 18.23 -10.65
CA LYS A 159 -4.37 19.68 -10.75
C LYS A 159 -5.52 20.24 -11.54
#